data_7484c13ead0b3b7dbbca427887d928e2
#
_entry.id   7484c13ead0b3b7dbbca427887d928e2
#
_cell.length_a   1.000
_cell.length_b   1.000
_cell.length_c   1.000
_cell.angle_alpha   90.00
_cell.angle_beta   90.00
_cell.angle_gamma   90.00
#
_symmetry.space_group_name_H-M   'P 1'
#
loop_
_entity.id
_entity.type
_entity.pdbx_description
1 polymer ?
#
loop_
_entity_poly.entity_id
_entity_poly.type
_entity_poly.pdbx_seq_one_letter_code
_entity_poly.pdbx_strand_id
1 'polypeptide(L)' 'MATENEQLLEEQARLREKEDRKFMRQALTQAKKAAAIDEVPIGCVIVCDGKVIARGYNRRNTDKTTLAHAEISAIKKAA' A
#
# COMPACT_ATOMS: atom_id res chain seq x y z
N MET A 1 20.35 29.08 10.64
CA MET A 1 18.95 29.18 10.15
C MET A 1 18.83 28.52 8.80
N ALA A 2 17.76 27.76 8.59
CA ALA A 2 17.48 27.16 7.30
C ALA A 2 17.10 28.22 6.26
N THR A 3 17.54 28.06 5.02
CA THR A 3 17.12 28.90 3.90
C THR A 3 15.67 28.60 3.53
N GLU A 4 15.02 29.45 2.73
CA GLU A 4 13.68 29.21 2.23
C GLU A 4 13.59 27.89 1.46
N ASN A 5 14.61 27.55 0.64
CA ASN A 5 14.66 26.28 -0.09
C ASN A 5 14.75 25.08 0.85
N GLU A 6 15.53 25.17 1.91
CA GLU A 6 15.66 24.12 2.92
C GLU A 6 14.33 23.93 3.66
N GLN A 7 13.64 25.02 4.01
CA GLN A 7 12.32 24.95 4.64
C GLN A 7 11.29 24.29 3.74
N LEU A 8 11.29 24.61 2.44
CA LEU A 8 10.40 23.98 1.45
C LEU A 8 10.67 22.48 1.31
N LEU A 9 11.96 22.09 1.28
CA LEU A 9 12.34 20.67 1.21
C LEU A 9 11.91 19.90 2.46
N GLU A 10 12.03 20.52 3.64
CA GLU A 10 11.58 19.94 4.89
C GLU A 10 10.06 19.76 4.93
N GLU A 11 9.31 20.75 4.45
CA GLU A 11 7.85 20.66 4.34
C GLU A 11 7.43 19.55 3.38
N GLN A 12 8.07 19.46 2.22
CA GLN A 12 7.81 18.42 1.23
C GLN A 12 8.10 17.04 1.81
N ALA A 13 9.20 16.89 2.55
CA ALA A 13 9.56 15.63 3.19
C ALA A 13 8.51 15.21 4.23
N ARG A 14 8.02 16.13 5.04
CA ARG A 14 6.97 15.88 6.03
C ARG A 14 5.65 15.46 5.37
N LEU A 15 5.28 16.10 4.27
CA LEU A 15 4.08 15.76 3.51
C LEU A 15 4.19 14.36 2.91
N ARG A 16 5.36 13.99 2.36
CA ARG A 16 5.61 12.64 1.85
C ARG A 16 5.51 11.58 2.94
N GLU A 17 6.10 11.83 4.10
CA GLU A 17 6.00 10.91 5.24
C GLU A 17 4.55 10.69 5.65
N LYS A 18 3.76 11.75 5.68
CA LYS A 18 2.35 11.70 6.02
C LYS A 18 1.56 10.86 5.03
N GLU A 19 1.80 11.06 3.73
CA GLU A 19 1.19 10.26 2.66
C GLU A 19 1.63 8.80 2.72
N ASP A 20 2.93 8.54 2.91
CA ASP A 20 3.49 7.20 2.99
C ASP A 20 2.89 6.43 4.17
N ARG A 21 2.70 7.07 5.32
CA ARG A 21 2.04 6.46 6.48
C ARG A 21 0.57 6.14 6.19
N LYS A 22 -0.11 7.02 5.47
CA LYS A 22 -1.49 6.80 5.06
C LYS A 22 -1.60 5.58 4.15
N PHE A 23 -0.74 5.47 3.15
CA PHE A 23 -0.74 4.35 2.23
C PHE A 23 -0.30 3.05 2.91
N MET A 24 0.67 3.12 3.81
CA MET A 24 1.10 1.96 4.59
C MET A 24 -0.04 1.45 5.47
N ARG A 25 -0.81 2.33 6.11
CA ARG A 25 -1.98 1.92 6.89
C ARG A 25 -3.02 1.20 6.04
N GLN A 26 -3.22 1.65 4.79
CA GLN A 26 -4.12 0.98 3.87
C GLN A 26 -3.60 -0.41 3.47
N ALA A 27 -2.29 -0.54 3.22
CA ALA A 27 -1.68 -1.84 2.97
C ALA A 27 -1.80 -2.78 4.17
N LEU A 28 -1.62 -2.27 5.39
CA LEU A 28 -1.83 -3.04 6.62
C LEU A 28 -3.28 -3.48 6.79
N THR A 29 -4.24 -2.65 6.39
CA THR A 29 -5.66 -3.03 6.38
C THR A 29 -5.90 -4.21 5.46
N GLN A 30 -5.26 -4.23 4.29
CA GLN A 30 -5.33 -5.36 3.37
C GLN A 30 -4.69 -6.62 3.97
N ALA A 31 -3.55 -6.47 4.66
CA ALA A 31 -2.91 -7.58 5.35
C ALA A 31 -3.81 -8.19 6.44
N LYS A 32 -4.56 -7.37 7.16
CA LYS A 32 -5.55 -7.83 8.15
C LYS A 32 -6.67 -8.64 7.49
N LYS A 33 -7.07 -8.27 6.29
CA LYS A 33 -8.06 -9.04 5.52
C LYS A 33 -7.54 -10.44 5.16
N ALA A 34 -6.26 -10.54 4.79
CA ALA A 34 -5.62 -11.83 4.56
C ALA A 34 -5.60 -12.66 5.84
N ALA A 35 -5.20 -12.09 6.96
CA ALA A 35 -5.17 -12.76 8.26
C ALA A 35 -6.57 -13.26 8.66
N ALA A 36 -7.62 -12.51 8.35
CA ALA A 36 -9.00 -12.87 8.67
C ALA A 36 -9.49 -14.13 7.94
N ILE A 37 -8.86 -14.49 6.83
CA ILE A 37 -9.16 -15.72 6.06
C ILE A 37 -8.06 -16.77 6.21
N ASP A 38 -7.27 -16.71 7.28
CA ASP A 38 -6.17 -17.63 7.59
C ASP A 38 -5.05 -17.64 6.54
N GLU A 39 -4.89 -16.55 5.83
CA GLU A 39 -3.77 -16.35 4.90
C GLU A 39 -2.61 -15.64 5.59
N VAL A 40 -1.41 -15.77 5.03
CA VAL A 40 -0.26 -14.98 5.49
C VAL A 40 -0.63 -13.48 5.35
N PRO A 41 -0.45 -12.66 6.41
CA PRO A 41 -0.92 -11.27 6.42
C PRO A 41 -0.07 -10.35 5.56
N ILE A 42 -0.25 -10.43 4.26
CA ILE A 42 0.42 -9.59 3.27
C ILE A 42 -0.64 -8.76 2.57
N GLY A 43 -0.44 -7.45 2.54
CA GLY A 43 -1.30 -6.52 1.84
C GLY A 43 -0.51 -5.59 0.93
N CYS A 44 -1.17 -5.07 -0.09
CA CYS A 44 -0.56 -4.20 -1.08
C CYS A 44 -1.54 -3.13 -1.54
N VAL A 45 -1.06 -1.93 -1.79
CA VAL A 45 -1.81 -0.88 -2.46
C VAL A 45 -0.99 -0.34 -3.62
N ILE A 46 -1.66 0.03 -4.70
CA ILE A 46 -1.06 0.71 -5.84
C ILE A 46 -1.52 2.15 -5.83
N VAL A 47 -0.57 3.06 -5.87
CA VAL A 47 -0.82 4.50 -5.78
C VAL A 47 -0.43 5.16 -7.10
N CYS A 48 -1.30 6.01 -7.62
CA CYS A 48 -1.05 6.81 -8.80
C CYS A 48 -1.58 8.22 -8.56
N ASP A 49 -0.72 9.21 -8.80
CA ASP A 49 -1.05 10.63 -8.62
C ASP A 49 -1.63 10.93 -7.22
N GLY A 50 -1.03 10.34 -6.18
CA GLY A 50 -1.44 10.55 -4.80
C GLY A 50 -2.72 9.84 -4.38
N LYS A 51 -3.26 8.97 -5.24
CA LYS A 51 -4.50 8.23 -4.96
C LYS A 51 -4.27 6.73 -5.04
N VAL A 52 -4.89 6.00 -4.14
CA VAL A 52 -4.91 4.53 -4.20
C VAL A 52 -5.85 4.10 -5.32
N ILE A 53 -5.31 3.46 -6.35
CA ILE A 53 -6.08 2.98 -7.50
C ILE A 53 -6.41 1.50 -7.43
N ALA A 54 -5.70 0.74 -6.60
CA ALA A 54 -5.99 -0.68 -6.39
C ALA A 54 -5.47 -1.13 -5.04
N ARG A 55 -6.09 -2.17 -4.51
CA ARG A 55 -5.72 -2.85 -3.26
C ARG A 55 -5.73 -4.34 -3.48
N GLY A 56 -4.86 -5.06 -2.79
CA GLY A 56 -4.83 -6.50 -2.85
C GLY A 56 -4.30 -7.07 -1.54
N TYR A 57 -4.64 -8.32 -1.27
CA TYR A 57 -4.12 -9.07 -0.14
C TYR A 57 -3.91 -10.53 -0.52
N ASN A 58 -3.07 -11.21 0.25
CA ASN A 58 -2.72 -12.58 -0.04
C ASN A 58 -3.94 -13.50 0.10
N ARG A 59 -4.23 -14.27 -0.95
CA ARG A 59 -5.32 -15.24 -1.01
C ARG A 59 -4.84 -16.60 -1.57
N ARG A 60 -3.55 -16.85 -1.48
CA ARG A 60 -2.91 -18.01 -2.13
C ARG A 60 -3.62 -19.34 -1.78
N ASN A 61 -3.86 -19.59 -0.49
CA ASN A 61 -4.52 -20.82 -0.04
C ASN A 61 -6.02 -20.79 -0.33
N THR A 62 -6.65 -19.64 -0.16
CA THR A 62 -8.09 -19.46 -0.40
C THR A 62 -8.44 -19.68 -1.87
N ASP A 63 -7.69 -19.05 -2.77
CA ASP A 63 -7.91 -19.15 -4.21
C ASP A 63 -7.21 -20.37 -4.83
N LYS A 64 -6.37 -21.06 -4.04
CA LYS A 64 -5.61 -22.25 -4.46
C LYS A 64 -4.75 -21.99 -5.71
N THR A 65 -4.16 -20.83 -5.78
CA THR A 65 -3.29 -20.41 -6.87
C THR A 65 -2.10 -19.61 -6.37
N THR A 66 -0.93 -19.83 -6.98
CA THR A 66 0.27 -19.05 -6.69
C THR A 66 0.19 -17.61 -7.18
N LEU A 67 -0.78 -17.29 -8.06
CA LEU A 67 -0.98 -15.96 -8.60
C LEU A 67 -1.83 -15.05 -7.70
N ALA A 68 -2.34 -15.56 -6.58
CA ALA A 68 -3.18 -14.80 -5.65
C ALA A 68 -2.37 -14.09 -4.56
N HIS A 69 -1.13 -13.72 -4.83
CA HIS A 69 -0.34 -12.84 -3.98
C HIS A 69 -0.91 -11.42 -4.00
N ALA A 70 -0.72 -10.69 -2.91
CA ALA A 70 -1.27 -9.34 -2.74
C ALA A 70 -0.90 -8.40 -3.89
N GLU A 71 0.37 -8.38 -4.29
CA GLU A 71 0.89 -7.53 -5.36
C GLU A 71 0.26 -7.88 -6.72
N ILE A 72 0.10 -9.16 -7.02
CA ILE A 72 -0.53 -9.63 -8.27
C ILE A 72 -2.02 -9.27 -8.27
N SER A 73 -2.71 -9.47 -7.15
CA SER A 73 -4.12 -9.11 -7.03
C SER A 73 -4.32 -7.61 -7.25
N ALA A 74 -3.46 -6.77 -6.67
CA ALA A 74 -3.54 -5.34 -6.83
C ALA A 74 -3.27 -4.91 -8.28
N ILE A 75 -2.27 -5.50 -8.93
CA ILE A 75 -1.94 -5.23 -10.35
C ILE A 75 -3.11 -5.59 -11.25
N LYS A 76 -3.72 -6.74 -11.07
CA LYS A 76 -4.88 -7.16 -11.85
C LYS A 76 -6.06 -6.20 -11.72
N LYS A 77 -6.31 -5.69 -10.52
CA LYS A 77 -7.38 -4.71 -10.28
C LYS A 77 -7.07 -3.35 -10.90
N ALA A 78 -5.79 -2.98 -10.99
CA ALA A 78 -5.35 -1.71 -11.57
C ALA A 78 -5.36 -1.73 -13.11
N ALA A 79 -5.31 -2.89 -13.72
CA ALA A 79 -5.27 -3.06 -15.17
C ALA A 79 -6.60 -2.74 -15.87
#